data_83f82acba43581a2ec1ab3738982a0b8
#
_entry.id   83f82acba43581a2ec1ab3738982a0b8
#
_cell.length_a   1.000
_cell.length_b   1.000
_cell.length_c   1.000
_cell.angle_alpha   90.00
_cell.angle_beta   90.00
_cell.angle_gamma   90.00
#
_symmetry.space_group_name_H-M   'P 1'
#
loop_
_entity.id
_entity.type
_entity.pdbx_description
1 polymer ?
#
loop_
_entity_poly.entity_id
_entity_poly.type
_entity_poly.pdbx_seq_one_letter_code
_entity_poly.pdbx_strand_id
1 'polypeptide(L)'
;MVGQITKTFKFSTAVTSRDLISLNKFISTEFKQVRYKMYIMDGSIYDTDDINQILEYDNPPLRKITKIEINANKVAKDFYLLPDFEISLSDLSKSSYSIKYEIRNVTNKELDYYVKKIDEFSLNFKSSYSILNSPQFFSITVVIFLIIIAIFIAFLSKKISLNHYVSTVAALSAAIGFVLAKLVPSFLYWLYPQSIFCIGKQEQYYENKKKLRNNIFVGFFLALMVGILGSVAVNYFMK
;
A
#
# COMPACT_ATOMS: atom_id res chain seq x y z
N MET A 1 2.07 -5.34 37.98
CA MET A 1 1.10 -4.56 37.19
C MET A 1 1.02 -5.26 35.83
N VAL A 2 -0.17 -5.61 35.38
CA VAL A 2 -0.37 -6.30 34.09
C VAL A 2 -0.62 -5.20 33.05
N GLY A 3 0.17 -5.22 31.97
CA GLY A 3 0.08 -4.24 30.91
C GLY A 3 -0.84 -4.70 29.77
N GLN A 4 -1.46 -3.73 29.12
CA GLN A 4 -2.21 -3.92 27.87
C GLN A 4 -1.90 -2.75 26.92
N ILE A 5 -1.74 -3.04 25.65
CA ILE A 5 -1.57 -2.04 24.61
C ILE A 5 -2.29 -2.45 23.33
N THR A 6 -2.86 -1.48 22.64
CA THR A 6 -3.37 -1.62 21.27
C THR A 6 -2.71 -0.59 20.39
N LYS A 7 -2.18 -1.00 19.23
CA LYS A 7 -1.58 -0.10 18.26
C LYS A 7 -2.06 -0.38 16.84
N THR A 8 -2.20 0.67 16.05
CA THR A 8 -2.67 0.58 14.66
C THR A 8 -1.76 1.33 13.71
N PHE A 9 -1.56 0.78 12.52
CA PHE A 9 -0.83 1.41 11.42
C PHE A 9 -1.72 1.58 10.20
N LYS A 10 -1.53 2.70 9.49
CA LYS A 10 -2.30 3.07 8.30
C LYS A 10 -1.34 3.41 7.15
N PHE A 11 -0.65 2.42 6.65
CA PHE A 11 0.21 2.57 5.48
C PHE A 11 0.04 1.38 4.54
N SER A 12 0.41 1.55 3.29
CA SER A 12 0.35 0.45 2.33
C SER A 12 1.33 -0.66 2.69
N THR A 13 0.85 -1.89 2.67
CA THR A 13 1.63 -3.08 3.03
C THR A 13 1.77 -4.04 1.86
N ALA A 14 2.90 -4.74 1.82
CA ALA A 14 3.12 -5.90 0.96
C ALA A 14 3.65 -7.02 1.86
N VAL A 15 2.77 -7.93 2.25
CA VAL A 15 3.09 -9.03 3.16
C VAL A 15 3.45 -10.25 2.34
N THR A 16 4.71 -10.66 2.39
CA THR A 16 5.22 -11.84 1.67
C THR A 16 5.15 -13.11 2.53
N SER A 17 5.24 -14.26 1.89
CA SER A 17 5.36 -15.55 2.61
C SER A 17 6.55 -15.55 3.58
N ARG A 18 7.68 -14.94 3.21
CA ARG A 18 8.86 -14.81 4.06
C ARG A 18 8.58 -13.98 5.32
N ASP A 19 7.83 -12.90 5.16
CA ASP A 19 7.47 -12.03 6.27
C ASP A 19 6.57 -12.75 7.27
N LEU A 20 5.58 -13.51 6.78
CA LEU A 20 4.70 -14.33 7.62
C LEU A 20 5.46 -15.44 8.34
N ILE A 21 6.40 -16.13 7.68
CA ILE A 21 7.25 -17.13 8.30
C ILE A 21 8.08 -16.50 9.43
N SER A 22 8.67 -15.34 9.17
CA SER A 22 9.49 -14.63 10.17
C SER A 22 8.67 -14.19 11.38
N LEU A 23 7.48 -13.63 11.14
CA LEU A 23 6.54 -13.26 12.19
C LEU A 23 6.06 -14.49 12.98
N ASN A 24 5.69 -15.56 12.27
CA ASN A 24 5.30 -16.82 12.90
C ASN A 24 6.40 -17.39 13.80
N LYS A 25 7.64 -17.41 13.31
CA LYS A 25 8.78 -17.89 14.11
C LYS A 25 8.92 -17.12 15.41
N PHE A 26 8.78 -15.80 15.36
CA PHE A 26 8.81 -14.98 16.57
C PHE A 26 7.66 -15.35 17.52
N ILE A 27 6.42 -15.37 17.01
CA ILE A 27 5.23 -15.66 17.84
C ILE A 27 5.31 -17.05 18.45
N SER A 28 5.68 -18.08 17.67
CA SER A 28 5.79 -19.47 18.15
C SER A 28 6.91 -19.68 19.17
N THR A 29 7.91 -18.80 19.19
CA THR A 29 8.98 -18.83 20.20
C THR A 29 8.48 -18.27 21.55
N GLU A 30 7.65 -17.25 21.50
CA GLU A 30 7.18 -16.52 22.68
C GLU A 30 5.86 -17.05 23.26
N PHE A 31 5.04 -17.71 22.44
CA PHE A 31 3.70 -18.19 22.78
C PHE A 31 3.57 -19.67 22.49
N LYS A 32 2.89 -20.40 23.39
CA LYS A 32 2.74 -21.86 23.30
C LYS A 32 1.62 -22.30 22.35
N GLN A 33 0.62 -21.45 22.17
CA GLN A 33 -0.54 -21.75 21.36
C GLN A 33 -0.74 -20.60 20.36
N VAL A 34 -0.76 -20.93 19.08
CA VAL A 34 -0.95 -19.95 17.99
C VAL A 34 -2.09 -20.44 17.11
N ARG A 35 -2.95 -19.53 16.70
CA ARG A 35 -4.08 -19.80 15.80
C ARG A 35 -4.18 -18.70 14.76
N TYR A 36 -4.47 -19.08 13.53
CA TYR A 36 -4.55 -18.19 12.37
C TYR A 36 -5.98 -18.19 11.84
N LYS A 37 -6.47 -17.01 11.48
CA LYS A 37 -7.72 -16.85 10.72
C LYS A 37 -7.40 -16.09 9.44
N MET A 38 -7.76 -16.67 8.32
CA MET A 38 -7.60 -16.08 7.00
C MET A 38 -8.98 -15.76 6.45
N TYR A 39 -9.18 -14.49 6.10
CA TYR A 39 -10.43 -13.98 5.53
C TYR A 39 -10.24 -13.77 4.03
N ILE A 40 -11.16 -14.32 3.25
CA ILE A 40 -11.14 -14.28 1.79
C ILE A 40 -12.15 -13.25 1.28
N MET A 41 -11.92 -12.76 0.08
CA MET A 41 -12.76 -11.73 -0.56
C MET A 41 -14.20 -12.17 -0.78
N ASP A 42 -14.45 -13.47 -0.94
CA ASP A 42 -15.79 -14.06 -1.11
C ASP A 42 -16.57 -14.22 0.21
N GLY A 43 -15.98 -13.80 1.34
CA GLY A 43 -16.56 -13.92 2.68
C GLY A 43 -16.21 -15.22 3.41
N SER A 44 -15.47 -16.14 2.78
CA SER A 44 -15.00 -17.37 3.43
C SER A 44 -13.96 -17.05 4.51
N ILE A 45 -13.99 -17.82 5.60
CA ILE A 45 -13.03 -17.73 6.70
C ILE A 45 -12.42 -19.12 6.90
N TYR A 46 -11.10 -19.17 6.87
CA TYR A 46 -10.32 -20.36 7.20
C TYR A 46 -9.68 -20.17 8.57
N ASP A 47 -9.82 -21.14 9.42
CA ASP A 47 -9.31 -21.15 10.80
C ASP A 47 -8.39 -22.37 10.97
N THR A 48 -7.13 -22.14 11.35
CA THR A 48 -6.10 -23.17 11.44
C THR A 48 -5.06 -22.83 12.50
N ASP A 49 -4.39 -23.84 13.01
CA ASP A 49 -3.18 -23.72 13.85
C ASP A 49 -1.88 -23.92 13.07
N ASP A 50 -1.97 -24.27 11.78
CA ASP A 50 -0.82 -24.46 10.89
C ASP A 50 -0.68 -23.32 9.89
N ILE A 51 0.42 -22.55 10.02
CA ILE A 51 0.75 -21.46 9.10
C ILE A 51 0.94 -21.94 7.66
N ASN A 52 1.36 -23.19 7.44
CA ASN A 52 1.59 -23.71 6.10
C ASN A 52 0.30 -23.74 5.27
N GLN A 53 -0.86 -23.96 5.89
CA GLN A 53 -2.14 -23.90 5.19
C GLN A 53 -2.43 -22.50 4.62
N ILE A 54 -1.94 -21.44 5.26
CA ILE A 54 -2.03 -20.07 4.74
C ILE A 54 -1.01 -19.86 3.62
N LEU A 55 0.23 -20.35 3.81
CA LEU A 55 1.32 -20.16 2.84
C LEU A 55 1.08 -20.94 1.55
N GLU A 56 0.43 -22.10 1.63
CA GLU A 56 0.05 -22.95 0.49
C GLU A 56 -1.22 -22.48 -0.22
N TYR A 57 -1.94 -21.52 0.35
CA TYR A 57 -3.16 -21.00 -0.28
C TYR A 57 -2.82 -20.30 -1.59
N ASP A 58 -3.46 -20.72 -2.68
CA ASP A 58 -3.18 -20.25 -4.05
C ASP A 58 -3.49 -18.76 -4.28
N ASN A 59 -4.27 -18.15 -3.40
CA ASN A 59 -4.62 -16.74 -3.35
C ASN A 59 -5.01 -16.16 -4.74
N PRO A 60 -6.02 -16.73 -5.42
CA PRO A 60 -6.41 -16.30 -6.76
C PRO A 60 -7.10 -14.92 -6.73
N PRO A 61 -7.09 -14.14 -7.84
CA PRO A 61 -7.59 -12.75 -7.85
C PRO A 61 -9.03 -12.57 -7.36
N LEU A 62 -9.93 -13.50 -7.67
CA LEU A 62 -11.35 -13.45 -7.26
C LEU A 62 -11.59 -13.92 -5.83
N ARG A 63 -10.66 -14.65 -5.25
CA ARG A 63 -10.71 -15.19 -3.90
C ARG A 63 -9.45 -14.82 -3.13
N LYS A 64 -8.98 -13.59 -3.31
CA LYS A 64 -7.78 -13.09 -2.63
C LYS A 64 -7.99 -12.96 -1.13
N ILE A 65 -6.89 -13.12 -0.41
CA ILE A 65 -6.84 -12.85 1.03
C ILE A 65 -7.09 -11.36 1.26
N THR A 66 -8.00 -11.03 2.17
CA THR A 66 -8.32 -9.65 2.57
C THR A 66 -7.84 -9.32 3.97
N LYS A 67 -7.69 -10.35 4.83
CA LYS A 67 -7.23 -10.19 6.20
C LYS A 67 -6.61 -11.48 6.71
N ILE A 68 -5.56 -11.36 7.51
CA ILE A 68 -5.00 -12.45 8.31
C ILE A 68 -4.97 -11.99 9.77
N GLU A 69 -5.55 -12.79 10.65
CA GLU A 69 -5.45 -12.63 12.10
C GLU A 69 -4.60 -13.75 12.69
N ILE A 70 -3.71 -13.40 13.59
CA ILE A 70 -2.89 -14.32 14.35
C ILE A 70 -3.18 -14.06 15.82
N ASN A 71 -3.70 -15.08 16.48
CA ASN A 71 -4.03 -15.07 17.89
C ASN A 71 -3.08 -16.02 18.63
N ALA A 72 -2.47 -15.56 19.73
CA ALA A 72 -1.54 -16.39 20.47
C ALA A 72 -1.70 -16.26 21.98
N ASN A 73 -1.45 -17.37 22.69
CA ASN A 73 -1.55 -17.48 24.14
C ASN A 73 -0.24 -18.04 24.73
N LYS A 74 0.19 -17.48 25.85
CA LYS A 74 1.35 -18.00 26.63
C LYS A 74 1.08 -19.34 27.28
N VAL A 75 -0.18 -19.58 27.65
CA VAL A 75 -0.67 -20.84 28.24
C VAL A 75 -1.80 -21.34 27.38
N ALA A 76 -1.93 -22.65 27.25
CA ALA A 76 -3.07 -23.25 26.56
C ALA A 76 -4.38 -22.80 27.23
N LYS A 77 -5.21 -22.08 26.47
CA LYS A 77 -6.51 -21.57 26.89
C LYS A 77 -7.55 -21.96 25.84
N ASP A 78 -8.81 -21.99 26.26
CA ASP A 78 -9.89 -22.03 25.29
C ASP A 78 -9.85 -20.79 24.40
N PHE A 79 -9.92 -20.96 23.08
CA PHE A 79 -9.90 -19.86 22.11
C PHE A 79 -11.13 -18.95 22.16
N TYR A 80 -12.11 -19.26 22.98
CA TYR A 80 -13.23 -18.37 23.31
C TYR A 80 -12.84 -17.26 24.28
N LEU A 81 -11.69 -17.40 24.98
CA LEU A 81 -11.14 -16.33 25.81
C LEU A 81 -10.29 -15.39 24.96
N LEU A 82 -10.22 -14.11 25.38
CA LEU A 82 -9.39 -13.13 24.72
C LEU A 82 -7.92 -13.58 24.68
N PRO A 83 -7.27 -13.57 23.51
CA PRO A 83 -5.86 -13.98 23.40
C PRO A 83 -4.93 -13.02 24.14
N ASP A 84 -3.77 -13.52 24.59
CA ASP A 84 -2.74 -12.68 25.20
C ASP A 84 -2.05 -11.78 24.16
N PHE A 85 -2.01 -12.25 22.91
CA PHE A 85 -1.50 -11.53 21.77
C PHE A 85 -2.41 -11.70 20.56
N GLU A 86 -2.71 -10.61 19.88
CA GLU A 86 -3.48 -10.59 18.63
C GLU A 86 -2.78 -9.66 17.64
N ILE A 87 -2.57 -10.10 16.42
CA ILE A 87 -2.17 -9.24 15.30
C ILE A 87 -3.10 -9.45 14.11
N SER A 88 -3.56 -8.38 13.53
CA SER A 88 -4.45 -8.35 12.40
C SER A 88 -3.80 -7.59 11.26
N LEU A 89 -3.53 -8.29 10.18
CA LEU A 89 -3.03 -7.74 8.91
C LEU A 89 -4.23 -7.62 7.97
N SER A 90 -4.51 -6.43 7.44
CA SER A 90 -5.73 -6.18 6.67
C SER A 90 -5.45 -5.44 5.37
N ASP A 91 -6.27 -5.71 4.36
CA ASP A 91 -6.34 -4.87 3.17
C ASP A 91 -6.94 -3.51 3.54
N LEU A 92 -6.16 -2.44 3.37
CA LEU A 92 -6.54 -1.08 3.74
C LEU A 92 -7.76 -0.58 2.94
N SER A 93 -8.06 -1.18 1.79
CA SER A 93 -9.28 -0.89 1.01
C SER A 93 -10.55 -1.41 1.69
N LYS A 94 -10.43 -2.36 2.63
CA LYS A 94 -11.52 -3.02 3.35
C LYS A 94 -11.54 -2.71 4.84
N SER A 95 -10.49 -2.05 5.37
CA SER A 95 -10.31 -1.77 6.78
C SER A 95 -9.80 -0.36 7.01
N SER A 96 -10.03 0.18 8.21
CA SER A 96 -9.50 1.47 8.65
C SER A 96 -8.00 1.42 9.03
N TYR A 97 -7.39 0.24 9.00
CA TYR A 97 -5.98 -0.02 9.32
C TYR A 97 -5.43 -1.12 8.41
N SER A 98 -4.12 -1.09 8.19
CA SER A 98 -3.39 -2.18 7.51
C SER A 98 -2.85 -3.20 8.51
N ILE A 99 -2.39 -2.72 9.66
CA ILE A 99 -1.90 -3.56 10.75
C ILE A 99 -2.52 -3.04 12.05
N LYS A 100 -3.07 -3.95 12.82
CA LYS A 100 -3.50 -3.72 14.21
C LYS A 100 -2.92 -4.84 15.07
N TYR A 101 -2.33 -4.49 16.20
CA TYR A 101 -2.00 -5.50 17.19
C TYR A 101 -2.48 -5.11 18.58
N GLU A 102 -2.70 -6.12 19.39
CA GLU A 102 -3.09 -5.99 20.78
C GLU A 102 -2.33 -7.02 21.63
N ILE A 103 -1.74 -6.56 22.72
CA ILE A 103 -0.98 -7.36 23.66
C ILE A 103 -1.65 -7.19 25.02
N ARG A 104 -1.93 -8.29 25.70
CA ARG A 104 -2.62 -8.34 26.98
C ARG A 104 -1.86 -9.26 27.95
N ASN A 105 -2.14 -9.13 29.23
CA ASN A 105 -1.72 -10.08 30.28
C ASN A 105 -0.19 -10.29 30.36
N VAL A 106 0.61 -9.24 30.07
CA VAL A 106 2.08 -9.29 30.11
C VAL A 106 2.63 -8.30 31.13
N THR A 107 3.84 -8.56 31.62
CA THR A 107 4.55 -7.60 32.47
C THR A 107 4.99 -6.38 31.64
N ASN A 108 5.21 -5.22 32.26
CA ASN A 108 5.63 -4.01 31.54
C ASN A 108 6.94 -4.23 30.76
N LYS A 109 7.90 -4.99 31.30
CA LYS A 109 9.16 -5.31 30.62
C LYS A 109 8.96 -6.14 29.36
N GLU A 110 8.08 -7.14 29.42
CA GLU A 110 7.70 -7.94 28.24
C GLU A 110 6.91 -7.12 27.25
N LEU A 111 6.04 -6.22 27.72
CA LEU A 111 5.26 -5.34 26.87
C LEU A 111 6.16 -4.48 25.98
N ASP A 112 7.18 -3.82 26.56
CA ASP A 112 8.14 -2.99 25.81
C ASP A 112 8.90 -3.82 24.78
N TYR A 113 9.31 -5.04 25.13
CA TYR A 113 9.97 -5.96 24.24
C TYR A 113 9.09 -6.36 23.05
N TYR A 114 7.85 -6.78 23.30
CA TYR A 114 6.92 -7.20 22.25
C TYR A 114 6.53 -6.02 21.33
N VAL A 115 6.25 -4.86 21.91
CA VAL A 115 5.95 -3.64 21.15
C VAL A 115 7.07 -3.31 20.18
N LYS A 116 8.32 -3.30 20.64
CA LYS A 116 9.47 -3.02 19.80
C LYS A 116 9.61 -4.03 18.67
N LYS A 117 9.46 -5.33 18.97
CA LYS A 117 9.56 -6.39 17.95
C LYS A 117 8.45 -6.33 16.92
N ILE A 118 7.21 -6.13 17.34
CA ILE A 118 6.08 -6.05 16.40
C ILE A 118 6.13 -4.77 15.56
N ASP A 119 6.61 -3.67 16.13
CA ASP A 119 6.85 -2.45 15.37
C ASP A 119 7.91 -2.67 14.26
N GLU A 120 9.00 -3.39 14.56
CA GLU A 120 10.01 -3.77 13.56
C GLU A 120 9.38 -4.59 12.42
N PHE A 121 8.58 -5.63 12.73
CA PHE A 121 7.86 -6.40 11.71
C PHE A 121 6.88 -5.52 10.92
N SER A 122 6.11 -4.69 11.60
CA SER A 122 5.14 -3.81 10.97
C SER A 122 5.79 -2.85 9.96
N LEU A 123 6.97 -2.32 10.29
CA LEU A 123 7.74 -1.48 9.37
C LEU A 123 8.30 -2.27 8.18
N ASN A 124 8.70 -3.52 8.37
CA ASN A 124 9.15 -4.38 7.28
C ASN A 124 8.03 -4.70 6.28
N PHE A 125 6.78 -4.80 6.74
CA PHE A 125 5.61 -4.99 5.87
C PHE A 125 5.27 -3.74 5.06
N LYS A 126 5.79 -2.56 5.45
CA LYS A 126 5.52 -1.32 4.75
C LYS A 126 6.05 -1.35 3.34
N SER A 127 5.18 -1.15 2.37
CA SER A 127 5.60 -1.07 0.97
C SER A 127 6.43 0.18 0.69
N SER A 128 7.43 0.07 -0.20
CA SER A 128 8.30 1.19 -0.59
C SER A 128 7.53 2.37 -1.21
N TYR A 129 6.34 2.11 -1.75
CA TYR A 129 5.47 3.10 -2.36
C TYR A 129 4.34 3.61 -1.44
N SER A 130 4.39 3.32 -0.14
CA SER A 130 3.30 3.70 0.77
C SER A 130 3.05 5.21 0.84
N ILE A 131 4.08 6.03 0.54
CA ILE A 131 3.97 7.49 0.46
C ILE A 131 3.05 7.90 -0.68
N LEU A 132 3.10 7.22 -1.83
CA LEU A 132 2.27 7.53 -3.00
C LEU A 132 0.78 7.31 -2.76
N ASN A 133 0.43 6.46 -1.81
CA ASN A 133 -0.94 6.16 -1.41
C ASN A 133 -1.45 7.06 -0.28
N SER A 134 -0.65 8.03 0.18
CA SER A 134 -1.12 8.97 1.19
C SER A 134 -2.06 10.02 0.55
N PRO A 135 -3.17 10.38 1.23
CA PRO A 135 -4.06 11.44 0.73
C PRO A 135 -3.33 12.77 0.50
N GLN A 136 -2.31 13.06 1.30
CA GLN A 136 -1.48 14.26 1.19
C GLN A 136 -0.68 14.27 -0.10
N PHE A 137 -0.03 13.16 -0.47
CA PHE A 137 0.71 13.04 -1.72
C PHE A 137 -0.20 13.25 -2.93
N PHE A 138 -1.40 12.65 -2.89
CA PHE A 138 -2.39 12.82 -3.94
C PHE A 138 -2.83 14.29 -4.09
N SER A 139 -3.13 14.97 -2.99
CA SER A 139 -3.51 16.40 -3.01
C SER A 139 -2.40 17.28 -3.59
N ILE A 140 -1.14 17.05 -3.19
CA ILE A 140 0.02 17.77 -3.71
C ILE A 140 0.17 17.54 -5.22
N THR A 141 0.03 16.29 -5.69
CA THR A 141 0.15 15.95 -7.12
C THR A 141 -0.92 16.65 -7.95
N VAL A 142 -2.17 16.70 -7.47
CA VAL A 142 -3.26 17.43 -8.13
C VAL A 142 -2.97 18.92 -8.22
N VAL A 143 -2.50 19.52 -7.11
CA VAL A 143 -2.15 20.96 -7.09
C VAL A 143 -1.03 21.27 -8.08
N ILE A 144 0.04 20.50 -8.11
CA ILE A 144 1.15 20.66 -9.06
C ILE A 144 0.64 20.56 -10.49
N PHE A 145 -0.22 19.60 -10.78
CA PHE A 145 -0.81 19.40 -12.11
C PHE A 145 -1.66 20.60 -12.55
N LEU A 146 -2.49 21.14 -11.65
CA LEU A 146 -3.28 22.35 -11.92
C LEU A 146 -2.39 23.58 -12.19
N ILE A 147 -1.29 23.73 -11.46
CA ILE A 147 -0.33 24.81 -11.71
C ILE A 147 0.32 24.68 -13.09
N ILE A 148 0.72 23.46 -13.50
CA ILE A 148 1.29 23.20 -14.83
C ILE A 148 0.28 23.56 -15.93
N ILE A 149 -0.98 23.17 -15.78
CA ILE A 149 -2.05 23.51 -16.72
C ILE A 149 -2.24 25.03 -16.80
N ALA A 150 -2.27 25.72 -15.66
CA ALA A 150 -2.41 27.18 -15.63
C ALA A 150 -1.26 27.90 -16.34
N ILE A 151 -0.02 27.45 -16.11
CA ILE A 151 1.17 27.98 -16.80
C ILE A 151 1.07 27.74 -18.31
N PHE A 152 0.65 26.53 -18.73
CA PHE A 152 0.49 26.19 -20.13
C PHE A 152 -0.58 27.05 -20.82
N ILE A 153 -1.72 27.26 -20.16
CA ILE A 153 -2.80 28.16 -20.65
C ILE A 153 -2.27 29.58 -20.76
N ALA A 154 -1.55 30.10 -19.76
CA ALA A 154 -0.98 31.44 -19.77
C ALA A 154 0.06 31.64 -20.90
N PHE A 155 0.82 30.57 -21.20
CA PHE A 155 1.77 30.57 -22.33
C PHE A 155 1.09 30.61 -23.68
N LEU A 156 0.04 29.78 -23.86
CA LEU A 156 -0.76 29.79 -25.08
C LEU A 156 -1.49 31.13 -25.27
N SER A 157 -1.97 31.74 -24.19
CA SER A 157 -2.70 33.00 -24.23
C SER A 157 -1.86 34.18 -24.71
N LYS A 158 -0.57 34.19 -24.49
CA LYS A 158 0.35 35.21 -25.01
C LYS A 158 0.60 35.11 -26.53
N LYS A 159 0.36 33.97 -27.14
CA LYS A 159 0.67 33.66 -28.53
C LYS A 159 -0.50 33.82 -29.49
N ILE A 160 -1.72 33.97 -28.99
CA ILE A 160 -2.96 34.02 -29.79
C ILE A 160 -3.78 35.23 -29.37
N SER A 161 -4.21 36.10 -30.34
CA SER A 161 -5.10 37.25 -30.08
C SER A 161 -6.51 36.75 -29.69
N LEU A 162 -6.94 37.03 -28.45
CA LEU A 162 -7.57 36.05 -27.58
C LEU A 162 -9.06 36.18 -27.31
N ASN A 163 -9.85 36.92 -28.08
CA ASN A 163 -11.24 37.17 -27.64
C ASN A 163 -12.27 36.05 -27.85
N HIS A 164 -12.04 35.08 -28.72
CA HIS A 164 -12.99 33.99 -28.95
C HIS A 164 -12.48 32.58 -28.52
N TYR A 165 -11.18 32.40 -28.40
CA TYR A 165 -10.60 31.08 -28.10
C TYR A 165 -10.43 30.77 -26.61
N VAL A 166 -10.45 31.78 -25.74
CA VAL A 166 -10.19 31.60 -24.30
C VAL A 166 -11.24 30.73 -23.64
N SER A 167 -12.52 30.94 -23.96
CA SER A 167 -13.61 30.15 -23.36
C SER A 167 -13.57 28.67 -23.80
N THR A 168 -13.24 28.42 -25.06
CA THR A 168 -13.18 27.05 -25.62
C THR A 168 -11.94 26.29 -25.08
N VAL A 169 -10.79 26.96 -25.00
CA VAL A 169 -9.58 26.36 -24.41
C VAL A 169 -9.74 26.12 -22.91
N ALA A 170 -10.37 27.05 -22.20
CA ALA A 170 -10.66 26.87 -20.76
C ALA A 170 -11.64 25.72 -20.52
N ALA A 171 -12.70 25.62 -21.33
CA ALA A 171 -13.67 24.50 -21.23
C ALA A 171 -13.03 23.15 -21.55
N LEU A 172 -12.21 23.08 -22.63
CA LEU A 172 -11.46 21.87 -22.98
C LEU A 172 -10.46 21.47 -21.88
N SER A 173 -9.74 22.43 -21.31
CA SER A 173 -8.77 22.18 -20.22
C SER A 173 -9.49 21.70 -18.96
N ALA A 174 -10.64 22.27 -18.63
CA ALA A 174 -11.46 21.82 -17.51
C ALA A 174 -11.99 20.39 -17.71
N ALA A 175 -12.46 20.08 -18.91
CA ALA A 175 -12.93 18.73 -19.25
C ALA A 175 -11.81 17.68 -19.19
N ILE A 176 -10.65 17.98 -19.77
CA ILE A 176 -9.45 17.13 -19.70
C ILE A 176 -9.00 16.97 -18.24
N GLY A 177 -8.95 18.06 -17.47
CA GLY A 177 -8.61 18.04 -16.06
C GLY A 177 -9.56 17.14 -15.23
N PHE A 178 -10.86 17.22 -15.50
CA PHE A 178 -11.87 16.38 -14.83
C PHE A 178 -11.70 14.89 -15.16
N VAL A 179 -11.46 14.56 -16.42
CA VAL A 179 -11.21 13.17 -16.86
C VAL A 179 -9.92 12.64 -16.22
N LEU A 180 -8.84 13.42 -16.24
CA LEU A 180 -7.57 13.03 -15.62
C LEU A 180 -7.70 12.90 -14.10
N ALA A 181 -8.43 13.78 -13.44
CA ALA A 181 -8.66 13.70 -11.99
C ALA A 181 -9.37 12.41 -11.57
N LYS A 182 -10.16 11.78 -12.45
CA LYS A 182 -10.77 10.47 -12.20
C LYS A 182 -9.89 9.29 -12.61
N LEU A 183 -9.23 9.39 -13.76
CA LEU A 183 -8.43 8.27 -14.30
C LEU A 183 -7.09 8.08 -13.57
N VAL A 184 -6.42 9.17 -13.20
CA VAL A 184 -5.11 9.10 -12.54
C VAL A 184 -5.18 8.38 -11.19
N PRO A 185 -6.12 8.67 -10.27
CA PRO A 185 -6.24 7.92 -9.02
C PRO A 185 -6.50 6.43 -9.25
N SER A 186 -7.44 6.10 -10.14
CA SER A 186 -7.77 4.70 -10.45
C SER A 186 -6.57 3.95 -11.00
N PHE A 187 -5.80 4.58 -11.89
CA PHE A 187 -4.56 4.03 -12.43
C PHE A 187 -3.49 3.87 -11.35
N LEU A 188 -3.33 4.88 -10.47
CA LEU A 188 -2.38 4.81 -9.36
C LEU A 188 -2.76 3.71 -8.37
N TYR A 189 -4.02 3.57 -7.98
CA TYR A 189 -4.47 2.48 -7.12
C TYR A 189 -4.29 1.10 -7.77
N TRP A 190 -4.50 1.01 -9.07
CA TRP A 190 -4.23 -0.22 -9.80
C TRP A 190 -2.72 -0.54 -9.84
N LEU A 191 -1.86 0.46 -10.03
CA LEU A 191 -0.41 0.30 -10.11
C LEU A 191 0.23 0.12 -8.73
N TYR A 192 -0.28 0.82 -7.72
CA TYR A 192 0.21 0.86 -6.34
C TYR A 192 -0.91 0.41 -5.38
N PRO A 193 -1.16 -0.89 -5.24
CA PRO A 193 -2.21 -1.38 -4.35
C PRO A 193 -1.93 -0.98 -2.90
N GLN A 194 -2.98 -0.63 -2.15
CA GLN A 194 -2.85 -0.16 -0.77
C GLN A 194 -2.34 -1.24 0.17
N SER A 195 -2.77 -2.49 -0.04
CA SER A 195 -2.26 -3.63 0.71
C SER A 195 -2.39 -4.89 -0.15
N ILE A 196 -1.41 -5.75 -0.06
CA ILE A 196 -1.41 -7.01 -0.79
C ILE A 196 -0.75 -8.11 0.04
N PHE A 197 -1.36 -9.28 0.04
CA PHE A 197 -0.78 -10.52 0.54
C PHE A 197 -0.10 -11.24 -0.62
N CYS A 198 1.23 -11.10 -0.69
CA CYS A 198 2.07 -11.70 -1.74
C CYS A 198 2.29 -13.20 -1.43
N ILE A 199 1.21 -13.98 -1.51
CA ILE A 199 1.16 -15.42 -1.27
C ILE A 199 0.57 -16.06 -2.53
N GLY A 200 1.05 -17.22 -2.93
CA GLY A 200 0.54 -17.94 -4.09
C GLY A 200 0.56 -17.10 -5.37
N LYS A 201 -0.53 -17.11 -6.13
CA LYS A 201 -0.66 -16.35 -7.39
C LYS A 201 -0.51 -14.84 -7.24
N GLN A 202 -0.79 -14.27 -6.05
CA GLN A 202 -0.62 -12.84 -5.83
C GLN A 202 0.85 -12.41 -5.77
N GLU A 203 1.77 -13.30 -5.45
CA GLU A 203 3.21 -13.03 -5.48
C GLU A 203 3.66 -12.72 -6.91
N GLN A 204 3.29 -13.56 -7.88
CA GLN A 204 3.61 -13.34 -9.30
C GLN A 204 2.96 -12.05 -9.82
N TYR A 205 1.71 -11.80 -9.45
CA TYR A 205 1.00 -10.57 -9.81
C TYR A 205 1.71 -9.32 -9.25
N TYR A 206 2.16 -9.38 -8.00
CA TYR A 206 2.91 -8.29 -7.36
C TYR A 206 4.26 -8.04 -8.06
N GLU A 207 5.02 -9.08 -8.35
CA GLU A 207 6.30 -8.97 -9.05
C GLU A 207 6.14 -8.43 -10.47
N ASN A 208 5.11 -8.84 -11.21
CA ASN A 208 4.80 -8.29 -12.53
C ASN A 208 4.48 -6.78 -12.45
N LYS A 209 3.70 -6.37 -11.46
CA LYS A 209 3.42 -4.94 -11.22
C LYS A 209 4.66 -4.17 -10.80
N LYS A 210 5.54 -4.75 -10.02
CA LYS A 210 6.82 -4.14 -9.64
C LYS A 210 7.70 -3.91 -10.86
N LYS A 211 7.81 -4.88 -11.76
CA LYS A 211 8.51 -4.73 -13.05
C LYS A 211 7.89 -3.61 -13.90
N LEU A 212 6.56 -3.59 -14.01
CA LEU A 212 5.85 -2.54 -14.75
C LEU A 212 6.12 -1.14 -14.18
N ARG A 213 6.07 -0.97 -12.85
CA ARG A 213 6.43 0.29 -12.19
C ARG A 213 7.83 0.76 -12.53
N ASN A 214 8.80 -0.16 -12.46
CA ASN A 214 10.18 0.16 -12.80
C ASN A 214 10.32 0.58 -14.27
N ASN A 215 9.65 -0.11 -15.19
CA ASN A 215 9.68 0.24 -16.62
C ASN A 215 9.03 1.60 -16.88
N ILE A 216 7.92 1.93 -16.24
CA ILE A 216 7.27 3.25 -16.34
C ILE A 216 8.21 4.33 -15.80
N PHE A 217 8.85 4.09 -14.66
CA PHE A 217 9.77 5.03 -14.05
C PHE A 217 10.99 5.29 -14.95
N VAL A 218 11.62 4.23 -15.45
CA VAL A 218 12.76 4.33 -16.38
C VAL A 218 12.35 5.02 -17.68
N GLY A 219 11.19 4.64 -18.26
CA GLY A 219 10.67 5.26 -19.48
C GLY A 219 10.40 6.76 -19.30
N PHE A 220 9.83 7.15 -18.15
CA PHE A 220 9.61 8.56 -17.83
C PHE A 220 10.93 9.36 -17.73
N PHE A 221 11.94 8.79 -17.04
CA PHE A 221 13.26 9.42 -16.94
C PHE A 221 13.95 9.56 -18.29
N LEU A 222 13.91 8.52 -19.12
CA LEU A 222 14.47 8.58 -20.48
C LEU A 222 13.77 9.63 -21.33
N ALA A 223 12.44 9.71 -21.30
CA ALA A 223 11.69 10.72 -22.04
C ALA A 223 12.03 12.14 -21.58
N LEU A 224 12.22 12.35 -20.29
CA LEU A 224 12.60 13.63 -19.71
C LEU A 224 14.02 14.03 -20.13
N MET A 225 14.97 13.09 -20.09
CA MET A 225 16.35 13.31 -20.55
C MET A 225 16.40 13.66 -22.04
N VAL A 226 15.69 12.91 -22.88
CA VAL A 226 15.62 13.18 -24.33
C VAL A 226 14.97 14.52 -24.60
N GLY A 227 13.91 14.89 -23.85
CA GLY A 227 13.26 16.20 -23.98
C GLY A 227 14.19 17.36 -23.63
N ILE A 228 14.95 17.24 -22.54
CA ILE A 228 15.94 18.25 -22.14
C ILE A 228 17.07 18.37 -23.17
N LEU A 229 17.66 17.26 -23.58
CA LEU A 229 18.75 17.24 -24.55
C LEU A 229 18.30 17.78 -25.92
N GLY A 230 17.09 17.37 -26.36
CA GLY A 230 16.49 17.90 -27.57
C GLY A 230 16.27 19.43 -27.52
N SER A 231 15.76 19.94 -26.40
CA SER A 231 15.58 21.38 -26.19
C SER A 231 16.91 22.17 -26.21
N VAL A 232 17.94 21.61 -25.56
CA VAL A 232 19.28 22.20 -25.57
C VAL A 232 19.88 22.20 -26.98
N ALA A 233 19.78 21.10 -27.73
CA ALA A 233 20.26 20.96 -29.08
C ALA A 233 19.59 21.99 -30.03
N VAL A 234 18.25 22.08 -29.98
CA VAL A 234 17.49 23.05 -30.78
C VAL A 234 17.95 24.48 -30.48
N ASN A 235 18.10 24.85 -29.21
CA ASN A 235 18.56 26.17 -28.82
C ASN A 235 20.01 26.46 -29.25
N TYR A 236 20.85 25.45 -29.34
CA TYR A 236 22.25 25.59 -29.75
C TYR A 236 22.41 25.69 -31.29
N PHE A 237 21.66 24.93 -32.06
CA PHE A 237 21.78 24.86 -33.52
C PHE A 237 20.88 25.87 -34.26
N MET A 238 19.88 26.47 -33.60
CA MET A 238 18.98 27.47 -34.21
C MET A 238 19.31 28.91 -33.82
N LYS A 239 20.44 29.16 -33.18
CA LYS A 239 21.06 30.46 -33.02
C LYS A 239 22.05 30.72 -34.16
#